data_e8e21173ed70a865b2bf88e6b2b5c1f7
#
_entry.id   e8e21173ed70a865b2bf88e6b2b5c1f7
#
_cell.length_a   1.000
_cell.length_b   1.000
_cell.length_c   1.000
_cell.angle_alpha   90.00
_cell.angle_beta   90.00
_cell.angle_gamma   90.00
#
_symmetry.space_group_name_H-M   'P 1'
#
loop_
_entity.id
_entity.type
_entity.pdbx_description
1 polymer ?
#
loop_
_entity_poly.entity_id
_entity_poly.type
_entity_poly.pdbx_seq_one_letter_code
_entity_poly.pdbx_strand_id
1 'polypeptide(L)'
;MNPTLKNQARNVSPGTIIRGKWHHCKYRTVRLLGHGANGNVYLAESSNGRVAVKIGRESMSITSEVNVLKQFSRVQGNVLGPSLIDVDDWVTTDGTHPFYVMEYLRGQPLLSFIREKGEEWIGILTVQLLADLDRLHREGWVFGDLKPDNLLVSGPPPRVRWFDVGGTTLIGRSIKEYTEFFDRGYWGLGSRKAEPSYDLFAVAMIMLNSAYPKRFDRKKEGQRQLREALYESKALARYRRVITSALEGKYADAPSMRQDMVKAMSVPPSKPKRTSRTQSRKLKKQTKKSREWLQTFLFAAFLFVAYFLYLFGAH
;
A
#
# COMPACT_ATOMS: atom_id res chain seq x y z
N MET A 1 -37.88 -23.37 8.83
CA MET A 1 -36.66 -22.87 9.51
C MET A 1 -35.78 -22.17 8.48
N ASN A 2 -35.57 -20.89 8.65
CA ASN A 2 -34.94 -20.02 7.65
C ASN A 2 -33.42 -20.28 7.57
N PRO A 3 -32.84 -20.69 6.45
CA PRO A 3 -31.41 -21.04 6.35
C PRO A 3 -30.47 -19.83 6.51
N THR A 4 -30.99 -18.62 6.51
CA THR A 4 -30.21 -17.37 6.53
C THR A 4 -29.63 -17.02 7.91
N LEU A 5 -30.03 -17.66 9.01
CA LEU A 5 -29.57 -17.36 10.37
C LEU A 5 -28.32 -18.16 10.81
N LYS A 6 -27.94 -19.21 10.08
CA LYS A 6 -26.78 -20.06 10.45
C LYS A 6 -25.41 -19.49 10.07
N ASN A 7 -25.32 -18.44 9.27
CA ASN A 7 -24.06 -17.97 8.67
C ASN A 7 -23.52 -16.64 9.23
N GLN A 8 -24.06 -16.10 10.33
CA GLN A 8 -23.45 -14.94 10.96
C GLN A 8 -22.38 -15.38 11.95
N ALA A 9 -21.14 -14.91 11.78
CA ALA A 9 -20.08 -15.13 12.77
C ALA A 9 -20.59 -14.58 14.12
N ARG A 10 -20.50 -15.42 15.16
CA ARG A 10 -21.01 -15.10 16.49
C ARG A 10 -20.41 -13.77 16.99
N ASN A 11 -21.28 -12.85 17.33
CA ASN A 11 -20.86 -11.60 17.96
C ASN A 11 -20.68 -11.88 19.46
N VAL A 12 -19.45 -11.78 19.95
CA VAL A 12 -19.09 -12.04 21.34
C VAL A 12 -18.96 -10.72 22.07
N SER A 13 -19.72 -10.57 23.15
CA SER A 13 -19.71 -9.34 23.97
C SER A 13 -18.38 -9.18 24.73
N PRO A 14 -17.94 -7.95 24.99
CA PRO A 14 -16.83 -7.71 25.92
C PRO A 14 -17.06 -8.37 27.27
N GLY A 15 -15.99 -8.91 27.88
CA GLY A 15 -16.03 -9.61 29.15
C GLY A 15 -16.37 -11.10 29.04
N THR A 16 -16.79 -11.60 27.87
CA THR A 16 -17.05 -13.04 27.67
C THR A 16 -15.77 -13.85 27.83
N ILE A 17 -15.86 -14.97 28.56
CA ILE A 17 -14.74 -15.89 28.75
C ILE A 17 -14.85 -17.00 27.70
N ILE A 18 -13.92 -17.03 26.75
CA ILE A 18 -13.71 -18.14 25.81
C ILE A 18 -12.83 -19.16 26.54
N ARG A 19 -13.36 -20.33 26.82
CA ARG A 19 -12.62 -21.44 27.44
C ARG A 19 -12.39 -22.54 26.41
N GLY A 20 -11.16 -22.88 26.19
CA GLY A 20 -10.79 -24.01 25.33
C GLY A 20 -11.31 -25.33 25.90
N LYS A 21 -11.84 -26.18 25.02
CA LYS A 21 -12.35 -27.51 25.34
C LYS A 21 -11.22 -28.47 25.70
N TRP A 22 -10.09 -28.38 25.02
CA TRP A 22 -9.01 -29.33 25.08
C TRP A 22 -7.88 -28.85 26.01
N HIS A 23 -7.41 -27.62 25.81
CA HIS A 23 -6.29 -27.06 26.62
C HIS A 23 -6.79 -26.32 27.87
N HIS A 24 -8.09 -26.10 28.04
CA HIS A 24 -8.71 -25.43 29.17
C HIS A 24 -8.25 -24.00 29.41
N CYS A 25 -7.47 -23.41 28.49
CA CYS A 25 -7.03 -22.03 28.54
C CYS A 25 -8.24 -21.07 28.48
N LYS A 26 -8.12 -19.94 29.17
CA LYS A 26 -9.20 -18.94 29.26
C LYS A 26 -8.75 -17.63 28.61
N TYR A 27 -9.61 -17.06 27.79
CA TYR A 27 -9.40 -15.81 27.08
C TYR A 27 -10.60 -14.91 27.31
N ARG A 28 -10.40 -13.77 28.03
CA ARG A 28 -11.47 -12.79 28.30
C ARG A 28 -11.51 -11.78 27.17
N THR A 29 -12.60 -11.73 26.42
CA THR A 29 -12.77 -10.75 25.33
C THR A 29 -12.80 -9.33 25.87
N VAL A 30 -12.08 -8.41 25.21
CA VAL A 30 -12.02 -6.98 25.53
C VAL A 30 -12.84 -6.18 24.52
N ARG A 31 -12.57 -6.37 23.25
CA ARG A 31 -13.28 -5.72 22.13
C ARG A 31 -13.07 -6.46 20.82
N LEU A 32 -13.95 -6.22 19.88
CA LEU A 32 -13.75 -6.67 18.50
C LEU A 32 -12.60 -5.90 17.85
N LEU A 33 -11.74 -6.61 17.12
CA LEU A 33 -10.65 -6.06 16.30
C LEU A 33 -11.05 -5.99 14.82
N GLY A 34 -11.81 -6.98 14.33
CA GLY A 34 -12.25 -7.00 12.95
C GLY A 34 -13.23 -8.14 12.65
N HIS A 35 -13.99 -7.93 11.57
CA HIS A 35 -14.87 -8.93 10.97
C HIS A 35 -14.22 -9.41 9.66
N GLY A 36 -14.16 -10.72 9.46
CA GLY A 36 -13.71 -11.32 8.21
C GLY A 36 -14.73 -12.33 7.66
N ALA A 37 -14.55 -12.73 6.39
CA ALA A 37 -15.37 -13.75 5.77
C ALA A 37 -15.35 -15.08 6.56
N ASN A 38 -14.18 -15.41 7.12
CA ASN A 38 -13.91 -16.67 7.81
C ASN A 38 -14.12 -16.62 9.33
N GLY A 39 -14.48 -15.48 9.91
CA GLY A 39 -14.69 -15.35 11.35
C GLY A 39 -14.42 -13.95 11.89
N ASN A 40 -14.55 -13.80 13.19
CA ASN A 40 -14.34 -12.56 13.91
C ASN A 40 -13.08 -12.62 14.77
N VAL A 41 -12.32 -11.53 14.79
CA VAL A 41 -11.10 -11.39 15.59
C VAL A 41 -11.35 -10.47 16.77
N TYR A 42 -11.03 -10.93 17.97
CA TYR A 42 -11.21 -10.19 19.22
C TYR A 42 -9.86 -9.93 19.90
N LEU A 43 -9.70 -8.75 20.46
CA LEU A 43 -8.72 -8.54 21.50
C LEU A 43 -9.19 -9.26 22.76
N ALA A 44 -8.34 -10.07 23.36
CA ALA A 44 -8.64 -10.76 24.61
C ALA A 44 -7.46 -10.66 25.59
N GLU A 45 -7.75 -10.88 26.85
CA GLU A 45 -6.79 -11.02 27.94
C GLU A 45 -6.62 -12.50 28.28
N SER A 46 -5.38 -12.96 28.37
CA SER A 46 -4.97 -14.27 28.85
C SER A 46 -4.12 -14.14 30.12
N SER A 47 -3.74 -15.26 30.74
CA SER A 47 -2.78 -15.28 31.87
C SER A 47 -1.44 -14.64 31.51
N ASN A 48 -1.05 -14.67 30.24
CA ASN A 48 0.26 -14.19 29.75
C ASN A 48 0.18 -12.81 29.06
N GLY A 49 -0.96 -12.12 29.20
CA GLY A 49 -1.17 -10.79 28.64
C GLY A 49 -2.19 -10.75 27.51
N ARG A 50 -2.12 -9.68 26.69
CA ARG A 50 -3.07 -9.45 25.60
C ARG A 50 -2.76 -10.30 24.39
N VAL A 51 -3.81 -10.90 23.83
CA VAL A 51 -3.77 -11.78 22.65
C VAL A 51 -4.88 -11.40 21.67
N ALA A 52 -4.76 -11.86 20.43
CA ALA A 52 -5.85 -11.81 19.45
C ALA A 52 -6.47 -13.22 19.33
N VAL A 53 -7.79 -13.31 19.45
CA VAL A 53 -8.54 -14.56 19.32
C VAL A 53 -9.42 -14.48 18.09
N LYS A 54 -9.17 -15.39 17.10
CA LYS A 54 -10.04 -15.54 15.94
C LYS A 54 -11.00 -16.70 16.15
N ILE A 55 -12.29 -16.40 16.17
CA ILE A 55 -13.35 -17.40 16.24
C ILE A 55 -13.87 -17.64 14.83
N GLY A 56 -13.69 -18.86 14.33
CA GLY A 56 -14.09 -19.23 13.00
C GLY A 56 -15.57 -19.58 12.88
N ARG A 57 -16.06 -19.51 11.65
CA ARG A 57 -17.37 -20.03 11.27
C ARG A 57 -17.32 -21.52 11.00
N GLU A 58 -16.23 -21.95 10.38
CA GLU A 58 -16.00 -23.33 9.93
C GLU A 58 -14.60 -23.81 10.34
N SER A 59 -14.53 -25.07 10.76
CA SER A 59 -13.26 -25.70 11.20
C SER A 59 -12.23 -25.76 10.08
N MET A 60 -12.66 -25.96 8.82
CA MET A 60 -11.76 -26.05 7.67
C MET A 60 -11.02 -24.75 7.41
N SER A 61 -11.70 -23.62 7.52
CA SER A 61 -11.09 -22.28 7.36
C SER A 61 -10.04 -22.02 8.45
N ILE A 62 -10.40 -22.27 9.72
CA ILE A 62 -9.48 -22.13 10.86
C ILE A 62 -8.26 -23.03 10.69
N THR A 63 -8.45 -24.29 10.32
CA THR A 63 -7.36 -25.24 10.09
C THR A 63 -6.41 -24.76 9.00
N SER A 64 -6.95 -24.22 7.89
CA SER A 64 -6.14 -23.67 6.80
C SER A 64 -5.25 -22.52 7.27
N GLU A 65 -5.81 -21.53 7.99
CA GLU A 65 -5.07 -20.39 8.53
C GLU A 65 -4.03 -20.82 9.58
N VAL A 66 -4.39 -21.72 10.48
CA VAL A 66 -3.48 -22.28 11.49
C VAL A 66 -2.28 -22.97 10.83
N ASN A 67 -2.50 -23.73 9.76
CA ASN A 67 -1.40 -24.38 9.04
C ASN A 67 -0.45 -23.35 8.41
N VAL A 68 -0.97 -22.26 7.85
CA VAL A 68 -0.15 -21.14 7.35
C VAL A 68 0.67 -20.52 8.49
N LEU A 69 0.05 -20.20 9.63
CA LEU A 69 0.75 -19.63 10.79
C LEU A 69 1.84 -20.57 11.33
N LYS A 70 1.58 -21.87 11.38
CA LYS A 70 2.59 -22.89 11.75
C LYS A 70 3.75 -22.93 10.77
N GLN A 71 3.53 -22.76 9.48
CA GLN A 71 4.60 -22.67 8.50
C GLN A 71 5.41 -21.37 8.68
N PHE A 72 4.74 -20.25 8.91
CA PHE A 72 5.41 -18.97 9.14
C PHE A 72 6.32 -18.98 10.37
N SER A 73 5.95 -19.70 11.41
CA SER A 73 6.80 -19.86 12.60
C SER A 73 8.09 -20.67 12.37
N ARG A 74 8.12 -21.47 11.29
CA ARG A 74 9.31 -22.27 10.91
C ARG A 74 10.31 -21.50 10.04
N VAL A 75 9.90 -20.37 9.46
CA VAL A 75 10.77 -19.56 8.61
C VAL A 75 11.89 -18.96 9.47
N GLN A 76 13.14 -19.26 9.11
CA GLN A 76 14.31 -18.73 9.84
C GLN A 76 14.35 -17.18 9.80
N GLY A 77 14.58 -16.58 10.95
CA GLY A 77 14.64 -15.13 11.11
C GLY A 77 13.43 -14.55 11.83
N ASN A 78 12.99 -13.36 11.45
CA ASN A 78 11.81 -12.73 12.04
C ASN A 78 10.53 -13.45 11.63
N VAL A 79 9.62 -13.63 12.59
CA VAL A 79 8.29 -14.23 12.34
C VAL A 79 7.53 -13.43 11.28
N LEU A 80 7.06 -14.13 10.23
CA LEU A 80 6.35 -13.55 9.08
C LEU A 80 4.93 -13.25 9.49
N GLY A 81 4.34 -13.06 10.36
CA GLY A 81 2.96 -12.82 10.77
C GLY A 81 2.84 -12.78 12.27
N PRO A 82 1.64 -12.84 12.81
CA PRO A 82 1.45 -13.03 14.23
C PRO A 82 1.86 -14.44 14.64
N SER A 83 2.55 -14.59 15.77
CA SER A 83 2.88 -15.90 16.32
C SER A 83 1.62 -16.62 16.75
N LEU A 84 1.48 -17.91 16.34
CA LEU A 84 0.39 -18.76 16.81
C LEU A 84 0.65 -19.15 18.28
N ILE A 85 -0.36 -18.99 19.15
CA ILE A 85 -0.25 -19.26 20.58
C ILE A 85 -1.02 -20.52 20.95
N ASP A 86 -2.28 -20.63 20.45
CA ASP A 86 -3.16 -21.74 20.82
C ASP A 86 -4.17 -22.01 19.70
N VAL A 87 -4.69 -23.25 19.67
CA VAL A 87 -5.78 -23.70 18.76
C VAL A 87 -6.68 -24.61 19.54
N ASP A 88 -7.96 -24.27 19.65
CA ASP A 88 -8.90 -25.05 20.45
C ASP A 88 -10.35 -24.88 19.94
N ASP A 89 -11.28 -25.55 20.57
CA ASP A 89 -12.71 -25.43 20.36
C ASP A 89 -13.37 -24.76 21.57
N TRP A 90 -14.30 -23.87 21.32
CA TRP A 90 -15.14 -23.26 22.35
C TRP A 90 -16.55 -23.83 22.30
N VAL A 91 -16.93 -24.55 23.35
CA VAL A 91 -18.27 -25.16 23.47
C VAL A 91 -19.21 -24.17 24.14
N THR A 92 -20.36 -23.96 23.53
CA THR A 92 -21.43 -23.09 24.01
C THR A 92 -22.77 -23.81 23.89
N THR A 93 -23.86 -23.20 24.37
CA THR A 93 -25.23 -23.76 24.28
C THR A 93 -25.72 -23.93 22.84
N ASP A 94 -25.20 -23.16 21.91
CA ASP A 94 -25.56 -23.14 20.49
C ASP A 94 -24.58 -23.90 19.60
N GLY A 95 -23.54 -24.53 20.18
CA GLY A 95 -22.63 -25.40 19.44
C GLY A 95 -21.16 -25.25 19.79
N THR A 96 -20.33 -25.86 18.96
CA THR A 96 -18.87 -25.83 19.06
C THR A 96 -18.32 -24.86 18.03
N HIS A 97 -17.47 -23.93 18.48
CA HIS A 97 -16.87 -22.89 17.66
C HIS A 97 -15.34 -23.08 17.64
N PRO A 98 -14.76 -23.40 16.51
CA PRO A 98 -13.31 -23.51 16.39
C PRO A 98 -12.69 -22.11 16.53
N PHE A 99 -11.60 -22.00 17.25
CA PHE A 99 -10.85 -20.76 17.39
C PHE A 99 -9.35 -21.00 17.43
N TYR A 100 -8.60 -19.98 17.12
CA TYR A 100 -7.17 -19.92 17.44
C TYR A 100 -6.78 -18.60 18.08
N VAL A 101 -5.70 -18.64 18.81
CA VAL A 101 -5.12 -17.53 19.54
C VAL A 101 -3.77 -17.20 18.94
N MET A 102 -3.54 -15.93 18.70
CA MET A 102 -2.30 -15.43 18.13
C MET A 102 -1.82 -14.18 18.84
N GLU A 103 -0.57 -13.82 18.59
CA GLU A 103 0.02 -12.58 19.05
C GLU A 103 -0.87 -11.38 18.71
N TYR A 104 -1.14 -10.55 19.72
CA TYR A 104 -1.77 -9.26 19.47
C TYR A 104 -0.73 -8.25 19.01
N LEU A 105 -0.74 -7.92 17.72
CA LEU A 105 0.16 -6.93 17.15
C LEU A 105 -0.30 -5.51 17.49
N ARG A 106 0.55 -4.78 18.21
CA ARG A 106 0.35 -3.35 18.45
C ARG A 106 1.00 -2.56 17.33
N GLY A 107 0.25 -1.69 16.68
CA GLY A 107 0.78 -0.88 15.60
C GLY A 107 -0.25 0.10 15.06
N GLN A 108 0.20 0.93 14.15
CA GLN A 108 -0.63 1.87 13.41
C GLN A 108 -0.90 1.31 12.00
N PRO A 109 -2.12 1.46 11.44
CA PRO A 109 -2.39 1.09 10.05
C PRO A 109 -1.40 1.75 9.08
N LEU A 110 -0.93 0.99 8.08
CA LEU A 110 0.14 1.40 7.16
C LEU A 110 -0.07 2.79 6.56
N LEU A 111 -1.25 3.05 5.96
CA LEU A 111 -1.52 4.33 5.31
C LEU A 111 -1.63 5.49 6.31
N SER A 112 -2.11 5.23 7.53
CA SER A 112 -2.17 6.23 8.59
C SER A 112 -0.77 6.60 9.07
N PHE A 113 0.12 5.62 9.20
CA PHE A 113 1.52 5.85 9.55
C PHE A 113 2.24 6.69 8.49
N ILE A 114 2.11 6.33 7.20
CA ILE A 114 2.72 7.08 6.09
C ILE A 114 2.22 8.53 6.06
N ARG A 115 0.91 8.73 6.23
CA ARG A 115 0.30 10.07 6.24
C ARG A 115 0.82 10.94 7.40
N GLU A 116 1.09 10.34 8.57
CA GLU A 116 1.59 11.05 9.76
C GLU A 116 3.10 11.30 9.69
N LYS A 117 3.87 10.32 9.23
CA LYS A 117 5.34 10.35 9.31
C LYS A 117 6.03 10.84 8.05
N GLY A 118 5.32 10.89 6.91
CA GLY A 118 5.83 11.42 5.65
C GLY A 118 5.98 10.39 4.54
N GLU A 119 6.06 10.89 3.29
CA GLU A 119 6.09 10.09 2.06
C GLU A 119 7.39 9.26 1.91
N GLU A 120 8.47 9.65 2.58
CA GLU A 120 9.74 8.91 2.62
C GLU A 120 9.58 7.50 3.17
N TRP A 121 8.61 7.28 4.04
CA TRP A 121 8.30 5.98 4.59
C TRP A 121 7.69 5.00 3.58
N ILE A 122 7.15 5.48 2.47
CA ILE A 122 6.66 4.61 1.38
C ILE A 122 7.77 3.65 0.94
N GLY A 123 8.95 4.19 0.62
CA GLY A 123 10.08 3.37 0.17
C GLY A 123 10.61 2.44 1.26
N ILE A 124 10.78 2.96 2.48
CA ILE A 124 11.34 2.19 3.61
C ILE A 124 10.48 0.98 3.93
N LEU A 125 9.16 1.19 4.09
CA LEU A 125 8.23 0.11 4.42
C LEU A 125 8.05 -0.86 3.26
N THR A 126 8.08 -0.38 2.00
CA THR A 126 8.06 -1.25 0.82
C THR A 126 9.28 -2.17 0.77
N VAL A 127 10.49 -1.68 1.04
CA VAL A 127 11.71 -2.50 1.09
C VAL A 127 11.64 -3.57 2.19
N GLN A 128 11.05 -3.25 3.36
CA GLN A 128 10.83 -4.23 4.42
C GLN A 128 9.80 -5.28 3.98
N LEU A 129 8.67 -4.87 3.41
CA LEU A 129 7.63 -5.75 2.93
C LEU A 129 8.14 -6.72 1.86
N LEU A 130 8.95 -6.23 0.90
CA LEU A 130 9.57 -7.07 -0.12
C LEU A 130 10.56 -8.09 0.46
N ALA A 131 11.26 -7.76 1.54
CA ALA A 131 12.12 -8.72 2.24
C ALA A 131 11.32 -9.83 2.93
N ASP A 132 10.14 -9.50 3.47
CA ASP A 132 9.26 -10.47 4.09
C ASP A 132 8.57 -11.35 3.02
N LEU A 133 8.15 -10.77 1.89
CA LEU A 133 7.62 -11.51 0.76
C LEU A 133 8.65 -12.48 0.15
N ASP A 134 9.92 -12.08 0.01
CA ASP A 134 10.98 -12.99 -0.45
C ASP A 134 11.04 -14.26 0.41
N ARG A 135 11.01 -14.12 1.74
CA ARG A 135 11.01 -15.27 2.65
C ARG A 135 9.76 -16.15 2.47
N LEU A 136 8.59 -15.53 2.36
CA LEU A 136 7.33 -16.21 2.11
C LEU A 136 7.34 -17.00 0.80
N HIS A 137 7.81 -16.37 -0.27
CA HIS A 137 7.87 -16.97 -1.60
C HIS A 137 8.85 -18.17 -1.66
N ARG A 138 9.98 -18.10 -0.95
CA ARG A 138 10.92 -19.22 -0.84
C ARG A 138 10.33 -20.44 -0.15
N GLU A 139 9.40 -20.24 0.77
CA GLU A 139 8.65 -21.33 1.41
C GLU A 139 7.51 -21.89 0.54
N GLY A 140 7.39 -21.41 -0.71
CA GLY A 140 6.38 -21.88 -1.66
C GLY A 140 5.00 -21.26 -1.51
N TRP A 141 4.89 -20.10 -0.85
CA TRP A 141 3.63 -19.42 -0.61
C TRP A 141 3.58 -18.04 -1.26
N VAL A 142 2.36 -17.59 -1.58
CA VAL A 142 2.00 -16.23 -2.00
C VAL A 142 1.01 -15.68 -0.98
N PHE A 143 1.13 -14.40 -0.62
CA PHE A 143 0.23 -13.79 0.36
C PHE A 143 -1.22 -13.73 -0.17
N GLY A 144 -1.38 -13.34 -1.44
CA GLY A 144 -2.65 -13.39 -2.18
C GLY A 144 -3.55 -12.18 -1.97
N ASP A 145 -4.00 -11.89 -0.74
CA ASP A 145 -4.82 -10.69 -0.44
C ASP A 145 -3.99 -9.59 0.24
N LEU A 146 -2.86 -9.23 -0.40
CA LEU A 146 -1.97 -8.20 0.10
C LEU A 146 -2.58 -6.81 -0.12
N LYS A 147 -2.87 -6.11 0.98
CA LYS A 147 -3.47 -4.78 1.00
C LYS A 147 -3.09 -4.01 2.26
N PRO A 148 -3.19 -2.67 2.29
CA PRO A 148 -2.89 -1.87 3.47
C PRO A 148 -3.71 -2.27 4.70
N ASP A 149 -4.95 -2.77 4.49
CA ASP A 149 -5.86 -3.19 5.56
C ASP A 149 -5.32 -4.40 6.34
N ASN A 150 -4.39 -5.17 5.77
CA ASN A 150 -3.75 -6.34 6.39
C ASN A 150 -2.36 -6.02 6.94
N LEU A 151 -1.95 -4.73 6.95
CA LEU A 151 -0.62 -4.27 7.33
C LEU A 151 -0.65 -3.26 8.47
N LEU A 152 0.18 -3.50 9.48
CA LEU A 152 0.46 -2.57 10.58
C LEU A 152 1.93 -2.16 10.57
N VAL A 153 2.21 -0.95 11.06
CA VAL A 153 3.57 -0.51 11.40
C VAL A 153 3.71 -0.54 12.91
N SER A 154 4.57 -1.41 13.40
CA SER A 154 4.88 -1.62 14.82
C SER A 154 6.27 -1.08 15.16
N GLY A 155 6.60 -0.94 16.41
CA GLY A 155 7.92 -0.56 16.86
C GLY A 155 7.96 0.64 17.75
N PRO A 156 9.09 1.06 18.28
CA PRO A 156 10.39 1.39 17.68
C PRO A 156 11.37 0.20 17.57
N PRO A 157 12.19 0.09 16.49
CA PRO A 157 12.10 0.85 15.25
C PRO A 157 10.88 0.47 14.41
N PRO A 158 10.33 1.40 13.55
CA PRO A 158 9.15 1.11 12.75
C PRO A 158 9.38 -0.07 11.79
N ARG A 159 8.50 -1.08 11.89
CA ARG A 159 8.50 -2.27 11.03
C ARG A 159 7.12 -2.59 10.55
N VAL A 160 7.00 -2.92 9.25
CA VAL A 160 5.76 -3.44 8.68
C VAL A 160 5.53 -4.87 9.21
N ARG A 161 4.31 -5.15 9.64
CA ARG A 161 3.84 -6.47 10.07
C ARG A 161 2.50 -6.76 9.42
N TRP A 162 2.32 -7.95 8.90
CA TRP A 162 1.02 -8.46 8.45
C TRP A 162 0.31 -9.21 9.58
N PHE A 163 -1.00 -9.17 9.63
CA PHE A 163 -1.76 -9.76 10.72
C PHE A 163 -2.91 -10.68 10.26
N ASP A 164 -3.29 -10.63 8.98
CA ASP A 164 -4.25 -11.56 8.40
C ASP A 164 -3.57 -12.41 7.32
N VAL A 165 -3.67 -13.73 7.48
CA VAL A 165 -3.03 -14.73 6.62
C VAL A 165 -4.04 -15.56 5.84
N GLY A 166 -5.34 -15.21 5.91
CA GLY A 166 -6.45 -15.98 5.32
C GLY A 166 -6.30 -16.20 3.81
N GLY A 167 -5.83 -15.17 3.10
CA GLY A 167 -5.61 -15.22 1.64
C GLY A 167 -4.39 -16.01 1.18
N THR A 168 -3.49 -16.41 2.12
CA THR A 168 -2.23 -17.06 1.77
C THR A 168 -2.45 -18.36 1.01
N THR A 169 -1.78 -18.49 -0.13
CA THR A 169 -2.03 -19.56 -1.10
C THR A 169 -0.71 -20.18 -1.56
N LEU A 170 -0.66 -21.51 -1.71
CA LEU A 170 0.49 -22.21 -2.27
C LEU A 170 0.74 -21.79 -3.71
N ILE A 171 2.02 -21.60 -4.06
CA ILE A 171 2.45 -21.29 -5.43
C ILE A 171 1.91 -22.33 -6.41
N GLY A 172 1.44 -21.87 -7.56
CA GLY A 172 0.85 -22.69 -8.61
C GLY A 172 -0.67 -22.90 -8.49
N ARG A 173 -1.28 -22.62 -7.33
CA ARG A 173 -2.73 -22.70 -7.11
C ARG A 173 -3.43 -21.42 -7.58
N SER A 174 -4.77 -21.41 -7.57
CA SER A 174 -5.56 -20.19 -7.75
C SER A 174 -5.63 -19.40 -6.44
N ILE A 175 -5.53 -18.08 -6.53
CA ILE A 175 -5.72 -17.18 -5.40
C ILE A 175 -7.09 -17.40 -4.78
N LYS A 176 -7.15 -17.58 -3.46
CA LYS A 176 -8.36 -17.88 -2.70
C LYS A 176 -9.23 -16.67 -2.43
N GLU A 177 -8.57 -15.60 -1.99
CA GLU A 177 -9.20 -14.34 -1.59
C GLU A 177 -8.45 -13.18 -2.22
N TYR A 178 -9.15 -12.14 -2.63
CA TYR A 178 -8.57 -10.94 -3.20
C TYR A 178 -9.48 -9.74 -2.99
N THR A 179 -8.87 -8.57 -2.98
CA THR A 179 -9.55 -7.28 -2.97
C THR A 179 -9.34 -6.63 -4.33
N GLU A 180 -10.42 -6.29 -5.05
CA GLU A 180 -10.40 -5.85 -6.46
C GLU A 180 -9.30 -4.84 -6.77
N PHE A 181 -9.17 -3.79 -5.96
CA PHE A 181 -8.18 -2.74 -6.20
C PHE A 181 -6.73 -3.26 -6.22
N PHE A 182 -6.42 -4.32 -5.48
CA PHE A 182 -5.07 -4.90 -5.37
C PHE A 182 -4.90 -6.17 -6.23
N ASP A 183 -5.95 -6.58 -6.94
CA ASP A 183 -5.97 -7.78 -7.77
C ASP A 183 -5.62 -7.49 -9.22
N ARG A 184 -4.52 -8.07 -9.71
CA ARG A 184 -4.11 -7.90 -11.12
C ARG A 184 -5.14 -8.44 -12.11
N GLY A 185 -5.92 -9.46 -11.71
CA GLY A 185 -7.00 -10.00 -12.53
C GLY A 185 -8.13 -9.00 -12.72
N TYR A 186 -8.51 -8.27 -11.67
CA TYR A 186 -9.48 -7.17 -11.77
C TYR A 186 -9.00 -6.10 -12.75
N TRP A 187 -7.73 -5.73 -12.74
CA TRP A 187 -7.15 -4.74 -13.66
C TRP A 187 -6.90 -5.26 -15.07
N GLY A 188 -7.06 -6.57 -15.33
CA GLY A 188 -6.78 -7.20 -16.63
C GLY A 188 -5.28 -7.25 -16.95
N LEU A 189 -4.42 -7.26 -15.94
CA LEU A 189 -2.96 -7.21 -16.05
C LEU A 189 -2.29 -8.54 -15.68
N GLY A 190 -3.06 -9.62 -15.63
CA GLY A 190 -2.56 -10.96 -15.37
C GLY A 190 -3.62 -11.90 -14.81
N SER A 191 -3.25 -13.17 -14.65
CA SER A 191 -4.13 -14.21 -14.09
C SER A 191 -4.11 -14.15 -12.56
N ARG A 192 -5.10 -14.82 -11.92
CA ARG A 192 -5.14 -15.08 -10.47
C ARG A 192 -4.40 -16.35 -10.07
N LYS A 193 -3.35 -16.72 -10.80
CA LYS A 193 -2.45 -17.79 -10.40
C LYS A 193 -1.56 -17.28 -9.27
N ALA A 194 -1.42 -18.08 -8.20
CA ALA A 194 -0.53 -17.79 -7.09
C ALA A 194 0.93 -17.94 -7.54
N GLU A 195 1.58 -16.83 -7.72
CA GLU A 195 3.00 -16.71 -8.09
C GLU A 195 3.56 -15.40 -7.52
N PRO A 196 4.87 -15.28 -7.28
CA PRO A 196 5.46 -14.08 -6.66
C PRO A 196 5.04 -12.77 -7.31
N SER A 197 4.94 -12.73 -8.64
CA SER A 197 4.52 -11.54 -9.39
C SER A 197 3.12 -11.05 -9.03
N TYR A 198 2.25 -11.90 -8.48
CA TYR A 198 0.93 -11.50 -8.00
C TYR A 198 1.03 -10.57 -6.79
N ASP A 199 1.84 -10.94 -5.78
CA ASP A 199 2.09 -10.09 -4.62
C ASP A 199 2.85 -8.81 -4.98
N LEU A 200 3.79 -8.90 -5.94
CA LEU A 200 4.56 -7.73 -6.37
C LEU A 200 3.69 -6.70 -7.10
N PHE A 201 2.66 -7.16 -7.84
CA PHE A 201 1.61 -6.28 -8.35
C PHE A 201 0.86 -5.59 -7.20
N ALA A 202 0.44 -6.35 -6.19
CA ALA A 202 -0.26 -5.81 -5.03
C ALA A 202 0.61 -4.79 -4.25
N VAL A 203 1.92 -5.01 -4.12
CA VAL A 203 2.87 -4.03 -3.54
C VAL A 203 2.86 -2.73 -4.34
N ALA A 204 2.89 -2.79 -5.68
CA ALA A 204 2.80 -1.60 -6.52
C ALA A 204 1.48 -0.85 -6.31
N MET A 205 0.37 -1.57 -6.17
CA MET A 205 -0.95 -1.00 -5.87
C MET A 205 -1.03 -0.40 -4.46
N ILE A 206 -0.34 -0.98 -3.46
CA ILE A 206 -0.22 -0.39 -2.12
C ILE A 206 0.54 0.94 -2.19
N MET A 207 1.65 0.99 -2.93
CA MET A 207 2.38 2.25 -3.14
C MET A 207 1.49 3.29 -3.82
N LEU A 208 0.71 2.90 -4.83
CA LEU A 208 -0.24 3.80 -5.49
C LEU A 208 -1.33 4.27 -4.52
N ASN A 209 -1.88 3.37 -3.70
CA ASN A 209 -2.90 3.70 -2.69
C ASN A 209 -2.37 4.63 -1.59
N SER A 210 -1.05 4.63 -1.30
CA SER A 210 -0.47 5.59 -0.36
C SER A 210 -0.53 7.04 -0.87
N ALA A 211 -0.49 7.24 -2.19
CA ALA A 211 -0.66 8.54 -2.82
C ALA A 211 -2.14 8.89 -3.07
N TYR A 212 -2.99 7.88 -3.19
CA TYR A 212 -4.43 8.01 -3.42
C TYR A 212 -5.21 7.26 -2.33
N PRO A 213 -5.42 7.85 -1.14
CA PRO A 213 -6.09 7.18 -0.02
C PRO A 213 -7.50 6.68 -0.33
N LYS A 214 -8.22 7.36 -1.21
CA LYS A 214 -9.48 6.87 -1.76
C LYS A 214 -9.19 5.99 -2.97
N ARG A 215 -9.56 4.71 -2.87
CA ARG A 215 -9.50 3.77 -4.00
C ARG A 215 -10.45 4.23 -5.10
N PHE A 216 -10.06 4.01 -6.34
CA PHE A 216 -10.86 4.33 -7.51
C PHE A 216 -11.17 3.05 -8.30
N ASP A 217 -12.34 3.02 -8.94
CA ASP A 217 -12.78 1.88 -9.73
C ASP A 217 -12.07 1.82 -11.07
N ARG A 218 -11.92 0.59 -11.60
CA ARG A 218 -11.37 0.36 -12.92
C ARG A 218 -12.31 0.90 -14.00
N LYS A 219 -11.77 1.69 -14.91
CA LYS A 219 -12.38 2.08 -16.18
C LYS A 219 -11.99 1.10 -17.30
N LYS A 220 -12.52 1.31 -18.54
CA LYS A 220 -12.25 0.40 -19.67
C LYS A 220 -10.77 0.11 -19.91
N GLU A 221 -9.89 1.10 -19.81
CA GLU A 221 -8.43 0.99 -20.03
C GLU A 221 -7.67 1.00 -18.69
N GLY A 222 -7.78 -0.09 -17.91
CA GLY A 222 -7.20 -0.16 -16.56
C GLY A 222 -5.70 0.14 -16.52
N GLN A 223 -4.91 -0.40 -17.46
CA GLN A 223 -3.46 -0.14 -17.50
C GLN A 223 -3.13 1.34 -17.71
N ARG A 224 -3.82 1.99 -18.65
CA ARG A 224 -3.63 3.41 -18.91
C ARG A 224 -4.02 4.25 -17.69
N GLN A 225 -5.14 3.93 -17.06
CA GLN A 225 -5.61 4.62 -15.85
C GLN A 225 -4.58 4.55 -14.71
N LEU A 226 -4.01 3.37 -14.44
CA LEU A 226 -2.98 3.20 -13.42
C LEU A 226 -1.71 3.98 -13.76
N ARG A 227 -1.33 3.99 -15.04
CA ARG A 227 -0.17 4.77 -15.50
C ARG A 227 -0.40 6.26 -15.32
N GLU A 228 -1.55 6.79 -15.72
CA GLU A 228 -1.89 8.20 -15.55
C GLU A 228 -1.84 8.59 -14.07
N ALA A 229 -2.51 7.85 -13.18
CA ALA A 229 -2.45 8.08 -11.73
C ALA A 229 -1.02 8.06 -11.18
N LEU A 230 -0.19 7.12 -11.63
CA LEU A 230 1.21 7.05 -11.21
C LEU A 230 2.01 8.30 -11.65
N TYR A 231 1.79 8.79 -12.87
CA TYR A 231 2.54 9.93 -13.40
C TYR A 231 2.08 11.27 -12.82
N GLU A 232 0.83 11.39 -12.40
CA GLU A 232 0.31 12.56 -11.69
C GLU A 232 0.86 12.68 -10.27
N SER A 233 1.17 11.57 -9.62
CA SER A 233 1.70 11.56 -8.26
C SER A 233 3.14 12.07 -8.19
N LYS A 234 3.35 13.15 -7.42
CA LYS A 234 4.69 13.67 -7.10
C LYS A 234 5.41 12.79 -6.07
N ALA A 235 4.68 12.28 -5.08
CA ALA A 235 5.19 11.40 -4.03
C ALA A 235 5.84 10.11 -4.61
N LEU A 236 5.27 9.58 -5.70
CA LEU A 236 5.75 8.38 -6.35
C LEU A 236 6.73 8.61 -7.49
N ALA A 237 7.10 9.86 -7.78
CA ALA A 237 7.92 10.21 -8.95
C ALA A 237 9.22 9.43 -9.07
N ARG A 238 9.93 9.21 -7.95
CA ARG A 238 11.18 8.44 -7.91
C ARG A 238 10.98 6.93 -8.13
N TYR A 239 9.78 6.42 -7.81
CA TYR A 239 9.44 4.99 -7.87
C TYR A 239 8.73 4.59 -9.16
N ARG A 240 8.44 5.53 -10.09
CA ARG A 240 7.65 5.29 -11.31
C ARG A 240 8.11 4.08 -12.10
N ARG A 241 9.43 3.93 -12.30
CA ARG A 241 10.00 2.80 -13.04
C ARG A 241 9.68 1.47 -12.34
N VAL A 242 9.91 1.40 -11.02
CA VAL A 242 9.68 0.17 -10.24
C VAL A 242 8.20 -0.18 -10.24
N ILE A 243 7.33 0.78 -9.94
CA ILE A 243 5.87 0.57 -9.92
C ILE A 243 5.38 0.11 -11.30
N THR A 244 5.78 0.78 -12.38
CA THR A 244 5.40 0.38 -13.75
C THR A 244 5.85 -1.04 -14.06
N SER A 245 7.10 -1.39 -13.74
CA SER A 245 7.62 -2.75 -13.98
C SER A 245 6.86 -3.82 -13.19
N ALA A 246 6.45 -3.52 -11.95
CA ALA A 246 5.66 -4.43 -11.14
C ALA A 246 4.23 -4.59 -11.67
N LEU A 247 3.56 -3.50 -12.08
CA LEU A 247 2.24 -3.53 -12.70
C LEU A 247 2.23 -4.30 -14.03
N GLU A 248 3.33 -4.27 -14.77
CA GLU A 248 3.51 -4.99 -16.05
C GLU A 248 4.01 -6.43 -15.85
N GLY A 249 4.15 -6.91 -14.59
CA GLY A 249 4.58 -8.27 -14.29
C GLY A 249 6.05 -8.58 -14.66
N LYS A 250 6.92 -7.56 -14.76
CA LYS A 250 8.33 -7.71 -15.16
C LYS A 250 9.24 -8.25 -14.08
N TYR A 251 8.79 -8.27 -12.83
CA TYR A 251 9.54 -8.87 -11.73
C TYR A 251 9.11 -10.31 -11.51
N ALA A 252 10.06 -11.23 -11.59
CA ALA A 252 9.85 -12.63 -11.30
C ALA A 252 9.86 -12.92 -9.78
N ASP A 253 10.58 -12.11 -9.00
CA ASP A 253 10.82 -12.30 -7.57
C ASP A 253 10.91 -10.99 -6.79
N ALA A 254 10.74 -11.08 -5.48
CA ALA A 254 10.80 -9.93 -4.58
C ALA A 254 12.19 -9.31 -4.42
N PRO A 255 13.31 -10.07 -4.42
CA PRO A 255 14.66 -9.51 -4.38
C PRO A 255 14.96 -8.54 -5.52
N SER A 256 14.57 -8.87 -6.76
CA SER A 256 14.77 -8.02 -7.93
C SER A 256 14.04 -6.68 -7.79
N MET A 257 12.77 -6.71 -7.39
CA MET A 257 12.00 -5.49 -7.12
C MET A 257 12.61 -4.68 -5.96
N ARG A 258 13.03 -5.37 -4.89
CA ARG A 258 13.66 -4.74 -3.72
C ARG A 258 14.96 -4.02 -4.09
N GLN A 259 15.80 -4.63 -4.93
CA GLN A 259 17.04 -4.02 -5.39
C GLN A 259 16.77 -2.72 -6.16
N ASP A 260 15.79 -2.73 -7.05
CA ASP A 260 15.42 -1.54 -7.81
C ASP A 260 14.76 -0.46 -6.93
N MET A 261 14.01 -0.86 -5.89
CA MET A 261 13.51 0.07 -4.88
C MET A 261 14.65 0.77 -4.13
N VAL A 262 15.64 0.02 -3.66
CA VAL A 262 16.82 0.59 -2.98
C VAL A 262 17.57 1.54 -3.89
N LYS A 263 17.80 1.18 -5.17
CA LYS A 263 18.42 2.07 -6.16
C LYS A 263 17.60 3.36 -6.34
N ALA A 264 16.27 3.26 -6.46
CA ALA A 264 15.40 4.42 -6.60
C ALA A 264 15.46 5.35 -5.37
N MET A 265 15.61 4.80 -4.16
CA MET A 265 15.77 5.57 -2.92
C MET A 265 17.13 6.27 -2.83
N SER A 266 18.18 5.67 -3.36
CA SER A 266 19.55 6.21 -3.32
C SER A 266 19.78 7.39 -4.26
N VAL A 267 18.92 7.58 -5.27
CA VAL A 267 19.00 8.71 -6.18
C VAL A 267 18.44 9.96 -5.47
N PRO A 268 19.23 11.03 -5.29
CA PRO A 268 18.70 12.28 -4.75
C PRO A 268 17.49 12.75 -5.57
N PRO A 269 16.47 13.33 -4.95
CA PRO A 269 15.36 13.91 -5.68
C PRO A 269 15.94 14.91 -6.70
N SER A 270 15.67 14.68 -7.98
CA SER A 270 16.11 15.62 -9.03
C SER A 270 15.56 16.98 -8.66
N LYS A 271 16.45 17.93 -8.35
CA LYS A 271 16.04 19.32 -8.17
C LYS A 271 15.18 19.68 -9.37
N PRO A 272 13.98 20.25 -9.20
CA PRO A 272 13.18 20.64 -10.34
C PRO A 272 14.10 21.47 -11.23
N LYS A 273 14.27 21.06 -12.50
CA LYS A 273 14.99 21.88 -13.47
C LYS A 273 14.35 23.24 -13.36
N ARG A 274 15.05 24.18 -12.76
CA ARG A 274 14.72 25.60 -12.85
C ARG A 274 14.70 25.86 -14.34
N THR A 275 13.55 25.71 -14.97
CA THR A 275 13.32 26.27 -16.29
C THR A 275 13.70 27.72 -16.12
N SER A 276 14.83 28.05 -16.72
CA SER A 276 15.47 29.34 -16.53
C SER A 276 14.47 30.40 -17.01
N ARG A 277 13.76 30.98 -16.06
CA ARG A 277 12.94 32.18 -16.24
C ARG A 277 13.81 33.33 -16.77
N THR A 278 15.10 33.07 -16.89
CA THR A 278 16.13 33.97 -17.40
C THR A 278 16.10 34.09 -18.93
N GLN A 279 15.65 33.07 -19.71
CA GLN A 279 15.57 33.23 -21.16
C GLN A 279 14.36 34.07 -21.61
N SER A 280 13.20 33.95 -20.95
CA SER A 280 12.05 34.79 -21.29
C SER A 280 12.25 36.25 -20.83
N ARG A 281 13.06 36.49 -19.79
CA ARG A 281 13.38 37.84 -19.34
C ARG A 281 14.42 38.50 -20.21
N LYS A 282 15.36 37.76 -20.81
CA LYS A 282 16.32 38.31 -21.82
C LYS A 282 15.62 38.67 -23.13
N LEU A 283 14.69 37.87 -23.62
CA LEU A 283 13.89 38.18 -24.83
C LEU A 283 12.97 39.41 -24.61
N LYS A 284 12.26 39.48 -23.46
CA LYS A 284 11.44 40.68 -23.16
C LYS A 284 12.27 41.96 -22.91
N LYS A 285 13.51 41.83 -22.43
CA LYS A 285 14.39 43.00 -22.22
C LYS A 285 15.01 43.51 -23.51
N GLN A 286 15.25 42.59 -24.49
CA GLN A 286 15.74 43.00 -25.82
C GLN A 286 14.66 43.70 -26.65
N THR A 287 13.42 43.23 -26.65
CA THR A 287 12.31 43.87 -27.37
C THR A 287 11.91 45.21 -26.78
N LYS A 288 12.03 45.40 -25.45
CA LYS A 288 11.76 46.70 -24.82
C LYS A 288 12.83 47.73 -25.14
N LYS A 289 14.11 47.35 -25.18
CA LYS A 289 15.24 48.24 -25.48
C LYS A 289 15.25 48.70 -26.94
N SER A 290 14.83 47.88 -27.90
CA SER A 290 14.72 48.26 -29.31
C SER A 290 13.55 49.25 -29.55
N ARG A 291 12.47 49.11 -28.82
CA ARG A 291 11.29 49.99 -28.94
C ARG A 291 11.51 51.38 -28.33
N GLU A 292 12.27 51.47 -27.26
CA GLU A 292 12.67 52.77 -26.63
C GLU A 292 13.64 53.50 -27.53
N TRP A 293 14.59 52.83 -28.17
CA TRP A 293 15.53 53.45 -29.11
C TRP A 293 14.84 53.96 -30.37
N LEU A 294 13.84 53.24 -30.91
CA LEU A 294 13.04 53.67 -32.04
C LEU A 294 12.21 54.92 -31.75
N GLN A 295 11.64 55.01 -30.55
CA GLN A 295 10.88 56.20 -30.10
C GLN A 295 11.78 57.44 -29.97
N THR A 296 12.99 57.28 -29.43
CA THR A 296 13.96 58.38 -29.30
C THR A 296 14.44 58.88 -30.66
N PHE A 297 14.66 57.93 -31.61
CA PHE A 297 15.07 58.29 -32.98
C PHE A 297 13.95 59.01 -33.74
N LEU A 298 12.69 58.59 -33.63
CA LEU A 298 11.56 59.30 -34.23
C LEU A 298 11.34 60.67 -33.67
N PHE A 299 11.54 60.89 -32.37
CA PHE A 299 11.42 62.18 -31.73
C PHE A 299 12.54 63.14 -32.17
N ALA A 300 13.78 62.67 -32.29
CA ALA A 300 14.90 63.43 -32.82
C ALA A 300 14.70 63.80 -34.30
N ALA A 301 14.18 62.89 -35.13
CA ALA A 301 13.87 63.15 -36.53
C ALA A 301 12.75 64.18 -36.69
N PHE A 302 11.72 64.13 -35.83
CA PHE A 302 10.66 65.14 -35.80
C PHE A 302 11.16 66.53 -35.45
N LEU A 303 12.02 66.70 -34.44
CA LEU A 303 12.63 67.97 -34.06
C LEU A 303 13.52 68.50 -35.18
N PHE A 304 14.24 67.59 -35.87
CA PHE A 304 15.08 68.01 -37.00
C PHE A 304 14.25 68.54 -38.18
N VAL A 305 13.15 67.93 -38.51
CA VAL A 305 12.21 68.35 -39.55
C VAL A 305 11.56 69.71 -39.13
N ALA A 306 11.10 69.85 -37.91
CA ALA A 306 10.52 71.07 -37.39
C ALA A 306 11.51 72.23 -37.42
N TYR A 307 12.77 71.98 -37.05
CA TYR A 307 13.84 72.95 -37.14
C TYR A 307 14.15 73.35 -38.58
N PHE A 308 14.13 72.45 -39.51
CA PHE A 308 14.34 72.69 -40.93
C PHE A 308 13.21 73.49 -41.53
N LEU A 309 11.96 73.24 -41.19
CA LEU A 309 10.78 73.98 -41.59
C LEU A 309 10.81 75.41 -40.98
N TYR A 310 11.32 75.58 -39.77
CA TYR A 310 11.50 76.90 -39.15
C TYR A 310 12.53 77.72 -39.90
N LEU A 311 13.64 77.10 -40.30
CA LEU A 311 14.72 77.83 -41.01
C LEU A 311 14.33 78.24 -42.45
N PHE A 312 13.49 77.41 -43.15
CA PHE A 312 13.13 77.68 -44.55
C PHE A 312 11.71 78.25 -44.74
N GLY A 313 10.90 78.28 -43.67
CA GLY A 313 9.57 78.89 -43.71
C GLY A 313 9.56 80.39 -43.20
N ALA A 314 10.69 80.94 -42.78
CA ALA A 314 10.83 82.28 -42.28
C ALA A 314 11.48 83.24 -43.33
N HIS A 315 11.34 82.89 -44.63
CA HIS A 315 11.66 83.79 -45.75
C HIS A 315 10.45 83.99 -46.67
#